data_4a9f98f23acba3b9ed00290d1337ba5c
#
_entry.id   4a9f98f23acba3b9ed00290d1337ba5c
#
_cell.length_a   1.000
_cell.length_b   1.000
_cell.length_c   1.000
_cell.angle_alpha   90.00
_cell.angle_beta   90.00
_cell.angle_gamma   90.00
#
_symmetry.space_group_name_H-M   'P 1'
#
loop_
_entity.id
_entity.type
_entity.pdbx_description
1 polymer ?
#
loop_
_entity_poly.entity_id
_entity_poly.type
_entity_poly.pdbx_seq_one_letter_code
_entity_poly.pdbx_strand_id
1 'polypeptide(L)'
;MKRKITNLLVGLLFLVGLGVLTYPTISNQWNTYRQSKLISTYEAAMEPMTPEDFSEEWEKARAFNASFTDNNLYGDVFGAEDTKLEDTEYWKVLNIAGDGVMGYLSIPKINIKLAIYHGTGEDVLQTGVGHLNGTKLPIGGEGSHS
;
A
#
# COMPACT_ATOMS: atom_id res chain seq x y z
N MET A 1 7.75 -37.44 -38.57
CA MET A 1 7.79 -36.01 -38.24
C MET A 1 6.49 -35.53 -37.61
N LYS A 2 5.30 -35.72 -38.17
CA LYS A 2 3.99 -35.22 -37.65
C LYS A 2 3.71 -35.61 -36.18
N ARG A 3 3.91 -36.85 -35.79
CA ARG A 3 3.71 -37.34 -34.40
C ARG A 3 4.60 -36.65 -33.36
N LYS A 4 5.86 -36.34 -33.69
CA LYS A 4 6.77 -35.62 -32.77
C LYS A 4 6.31 -34.18 -32.55
N ILE A 5 5.84 -33.52 -33.61
CA ILE A 5 5.31 -32.14 -33.53
C ILE A 5 4.02 -32.13 -32.72
N THR A 6 3.10 -33.09 -32.91
CA THR A 6 1.86 -33.17 -32.10
C THR A 6 2.18 -33.38 -30.64
N ASN A 7 3.09 -34.27 -30.28
CA ASN A 7 3.48 -34.50 -28.88
C ASN A 7 4.12 -33.25 -28.24
N LEU A 8 4.92 -32.52 -29.02
CA LEU A 8 5.53 -31.26 -28.58
C LEU A 8 4.44 -30.20 -28.32
N LEU A 9 3.46 -30.07 -29.21
CA LEU A 9 2.35 -29.14 -29.05
C LEU A 9 1.48 -29.47 -27.84
N VAL A 10 1.17 -30.75 -27.61
CA VAL A 10 0.43 -31.22 -26.45
C VAL A 10 1.21 -30.93 -25.16
N GLY A 11 2.54 -31.19 -25.16
CA GLY A 11 3.40 -30.87 -24.04
C GLY A 11 3.43 -29.36 -23.72
N LEU A 12 3.53 -28.55 -24.77
CA LEU A 12 3.51 -27.08 -24.62
C LEU A 12 2.17 -26.59 -24.06
N LEU A 13 1.05 -27.10 -24.58
CA LEU A 13 -0.28 -26.76 -24.13
C LEU A 13 -0.48 -27.16 -22.66
N PHE A 14 0.03 -28.31 -22.27
CA PHE A 14 -0.01 -28.77 -20.86
C PHE A 14 0.78 -27.86 -19.96
N LEU A 15 2.00 -27.44 -20.33
CA LEU A 15 2.82 -26.51 -19.57
C LEU A 15 2.15 -25.14 -19.41
N VAL A 16 1.55 -24.63 -20.48
CA VAL A 16 0.79 -23.37 -20.42
C VAL A 16 -0.39 -23.49 -19.47
N GLY A 17 -1.17 -24.58 -19.56
CA GLY A 17 -2.29 -24.84 -18.66
C GLY A 17 -1.86 -24.95 -17.19
N LEU A 18 -0.75 -25.63 -16.92
CA LEU A 18 -0.16 -25.73 -15.60
C LEU A 18 0.30 -24.36 -15.08
N GLY A 19 0.93 -23.56 -15.93
CA GLY A 19 1.34 -22.20 -15.60
C GLY A 19 0.17 -21.30 -15.19
N VAL A 20 -0.94 -21.36 -15.95
CA VAL A 20 -2.17 -20.62 -15.64
C VAL A 20 -2.77 -21.07 -14.30
N LEU A 21 -2.79 -22.37 -14.02
CA LEU A 21 -3.32 -22.92 -12.77
C LEU A 21 -2.47 -22.56 -11.54
N THR A 22 -1.14 -22.51 -11.71
CA THR A 22 -0.23 -22.22 -10.58
C THR A 22 -0.01 -20.71 -10.37
N TYR A 23 -0.28 -19.88 -11.39
CA TYR A 23 -0.07 -18.43 -11.34
C TYR A 23 -0.71 -17.74 -10.11
N PRO A 24 -2.00 -17.98 -9.76
CA PRO A 24 -2.60 -17.31 -8.60
C PRO A 24 -1.88 -17.63 -7.30
N THR A 25 -1.47 -18.88 -7.11
CA THR A 25 -0.77 -19.32 -5.90
C THR A 25 0.60 -18.67 -5.78
N ILE A 26 1.36 -18.64 -6.86
CA ILE A 26 2.70 -18.02 -6.90
C ILE A 26 2.58 -16.51 -6.68
N SER A 27 1.64 -15.86 -7.36
CA SER A 27 1.40 -14.43 -7.24
C SER A 27 1.00 -14.04 -5.81
N ASN A 28 0.10 -14.80 -5.19
CA ASN A 28 -0.31 -14.56 -3.80
C ASN A 28 0.84 -14.72 -2.81
N GLN A 29 1.67 -15.75 -2.96
CA GLN A 29 2.84 -15.94 -2.09
C GLN A 29 3.85 -14.81 -2.26
N TRP A 30 4.09 -14.37 -3.49
CA TRP A 30 4.96 -13.25 -3.79
C TRP A 30 4.47 -11.95 -3.16
N ASN A 31 3.16 -11.65 -3.31
CA ASN A 31 2.56 -10.47 -2.70
C ASN A 31 2.65 -10.51 -1.18
N THR A 32 2.33 -11.65 -0.56
CA THR A 32 2.46 -11.81 0.90
C THR A 32 3.88 -11.59 1.37
N TYR A 33 4.87 -12.12 0.66
CA TYR A 33 6.29 -11.91 0.99
C TYR A 33 6.68 -10.43 0.89
N ARG A 34 6.28 -9.74 -0.19
CA ARG A 34 6.53 -8.30 -0.35
C ARG A 34 5.91 -7.48 0.77
N GLN A 35 4.65 -7.74 1.10
CA GLN A 35 3.93 -7.08 2.19
C GLN A 35 4.63 -7.29 3.54
N SER A 36 5.01 -8.52 3.85
CA SER A 36 5.74 -8.83 5.09
C SER A 36 7.06 -8.08 5.18
N LYS A 37 7.79 -7.96 4.08
CA LYS A 37 9.06 -7.22 4.03
C LYS A 37 8.85 -5.72 4.25
N LEU A 38 7.85 -5.12 3.61
CA LEU A 38 7.53 -3.70 3.78
C LEU A 38 7.11 -3.38 5.23
N ILE A 39 6.23 -4.21 5.79
CA ILE A 39 5.78 -4.06 7.17
C ILE A 39 6.97 -4.21 8.14
N SER A 40 7.87 -5.19 7.91
CA SER A 40 9.05 -5.35 8.76
C SER A 40 10.01 -4.15 8.65
N THR A 41 10.14 -3.54 7.48
CA THR A 41 10.93 -2.30 7.31
C THR A 41 10.30 -1.14 8.08
N TYR A 42 9.00 -0.99 8.02
CA TYR A 42 8.27 0.02 8.78
C TYR A 42 8.39 -0.21 10.30
N GLU A 43 8.19 -1.43 10.77
CA GLU A 43 8.35 -1.80 12.19
C GLU A 43 9.80 -1.55 12.67
N ALA A 44 10.80 -1.88 11.85
CA ALA A 44 12.21 -1.61 12.16
C ALA A 44 12.53 -0.11 12.20
N ALA A 45 11.87 0.71 11.39
CA ALA A 45 12.03 2.16 11.45
C ALA A 45 11.40 2.76 12.72
N MET A 46 10.36 2.13 13.27
CA MET A 46 9.73 2.54 14.52
C MET A 46 10.47 2.07 15.77
N GLU A 47 11.25 0.98 15.69
CA GLU A 47 11.92 0.39 16.85
C GLU A 47 12.81 1.39 17.64
N PRO A 48 13.60 2.28 16.98
CA PRO A 48 14.42 3.26 17.69
C PRO A 48 13.64 4.48 18.21
N MET A 49 12.35 4.63 17.88
CA MET A 49 11.56 5.80 18.23
C MET A 49 11.23 5.84 19.73
N THR A 50 11.40 7.01 20.33
CA THR A 50 11.02 7.27 21.70
C THR A 50 9.51 7.58 21.83
N PRO A 51 8.92 7.53 23.06
CA PRO A 51 7.54 7.97 23.25
C PRO A 51 7.30 9.42 22.81
N GLU A 52 8.31 10.28 22.93
CA GLU A 52 8.27 11.68 22.48
C GLU A 52 8.18 11.76 20.95
N ASP A 53 8.98 10.96 20.22
CA ASP A 53 8.94 10.91 18.74
C ASP A 53 7.56 10.46 18.26
N PHE A 54 6.97 9.45 18.88
CA PHE A 54 5.60 9.02 18.58
C PHE A 54 4.58 10.14 18.84
N SER A 55 4.71 10.87 19.95
CA SER A 55 3.82 11.99 20.27
C SER A 55 3.93 13.08 19.23
N GLU A 56 5.14 13.41 18.77
CA GLU A 56 5.38 14.41 17.73
C GLU A 56 4.75 14.00 16.39
N GLU A 57 4.92 12.75 15.95
CA GLU A 57 4.29 12.25 14.73
C GLU A 57 2.75 12.26 14.82
N TRP A 58 2.20 11.90 15.97
CA TRP A 58 0.77 12.01 16.23
C TRP A 58 0.25 13.45 16.20
N GLU A 59 1.01 14.40 16.74
CA GLU A 59 0.64 15.82 16.68
C GLU A 59 0.68 16.36 15.26
N LYS A 60 1.70 16.00 14.46
CA LYS A 60 1.77 16.34 13.03
C LYS A 60 0.56 15.80 12.27
N ALA A 61 0.20 14.54 12.48
CA ALA A 61 -0.94 13.93 11.84
C ALA A 61 -2.28 14.55 12.23
N ARG A 62 -2.45 14.91 13.52
CA ARG A 62 -3.64 15.64 14.02
C ARG A 62 -3.72 17.04 13.45
N ALA A 63 -2.60 17.77 13.41
CA ALA A 63 -2.53 19.10 12.82
C ALA A 63 -2.87 19.07 11.33
N PHE A 64 -2.35 18.07 10.62
CA PHE A 64 -2.70 17.84 9.23
C PHE A 64 -4.21 17.60 9.08
N ASN A 65 -4.81 16.70 9.86
CA ASN A 65 -6.24 16.44 9.82
C ASN A 65 -7.10 17.67 10.21
N ALA A 66 -6.60 18.51 11.11
CA ALA A 66 -7.28 19.75 11.52
C ALA A 66 -7.22 20.84 10.42
N SER A 67 -6.27 20.78 9.51
CA SER A 67 -6.16 21.70 8.38
C SER A 67 -7.24 21.45 7.31
N PHE A 68 -7.88 20.29 7.32
CA PHE A 68 -8.98 20.00 6.41
C PHE A 68 -10.25 20.69 6.87
N THR A 69 -10.73 21.63 6.07
CA THR A 69 -12.08 22.21 6.19
C THR A 69 -13.03 21.48 5.24
N ASP A 70 -14.32 21.49 5.54
CA ASP A 70 -15.35 20.80 4.71
C ASP A 70 -15.31 21.16 3.23
N ASN A 71 -14.74 22.32 2.87
CA ASN A 71 -14.57 22.73 1.48
C ASN A 71 -13.37 22.08 0.77
N ASN A 72 -12.44 21.48 1.49
CA ASN A 72 -11.25 20.84 0.91
C ASN A 72 -11.41 19.33 0.67
N LEU A 73 -12.51 18.75 1.17
CA LEU A 73 -12.80 17.31 1.05
C LEU A 73 -13.08 16.83 -0.39
N TYR A 74 -13.20 17.76 -1.34
CA TYR A 74 -13.52 17.46 -2.74
C TYR A 74 -12.55 18.13 -3.73
N GLY A 75 -11.32 18.40 -3.31
CA GLY A 75 -10.26 18.69 -4.28
C GLY A 75 -10.21 17.56 -5.31
N ASP A 76 -9.95 17.90 -6.56
CA ASP A 76 -9.90 16.93 -7.67
C ASP A 76 -8.87 15.83 -7.36
N VAL A 77 -9.36 14.79 -6.70
CA VAL A 77 -8.58 13.65 -6.21
C VAL A 77 -8.01 12.85 -7.38
N PHE A 78 -8.59 13.00 -8.56
CA PHE A 78 -8.22 12.29 -9.78
C PHE A 78 -7.50 13.19 -10.80
N GLY A 79 -7.41 14.51 -10.57
CA GLY A 79 -6.85 15.47 -11.51
C GLY A 79 -5.45 15.98 -11.21
N ALA A 80 -4.82 15.56 -10.10
CA ALA A 80 -3.49 16.04 -9.72
C ALA A 80 -2.37 15.14 -10.30
N GLU A 81 -2.37 14.90 -11.60
CA GLU A 81 -1.32 14.13 -12.28
C GLU A 81 0.07 14.83 -12.30
N ASP A 82 0.15 16.12 -11.99
CA ASP A 82 1.41 16.91 -12.16
C ASP A 82 2.14 17.26 -10.85
N THR A 83 1.55 17.02 -9.69
CA THR A 83 2.26 17.31 -8.42
C THR A 83 2.87 16.01 -7.89
N LYS A 84 4.21 15.94 -7.84
CA LYS A 84 4.88 14.82 -7.17
C LYS A 84 4.45 14.81 -5.72
N LEU A 85 3.73 13.76 -5.32
CA LEU A 85 3.26 13.57 -3.94
C LEU A 85 4.40 13.71 -2.93
N GLU A 86 5.61 13.30 -3.32
CA GLU A 86 6.83 13.34 -2.53
C GLU A 86 7.23 14.75 -2.09
N ASP A 87 6.83 15.79 -2.82
CA ASP A 87 7.13 17.18 -2.50
C ASP A 87 6.07 17.84 -1.60
N THR A 88 5.03 17.10 -1.22
CA THR A 88 3.91 17.64 -0.42
C THR A 88 4.09 17.45 1.08
N GLU A 89 3.46 18.31 1.89
CA GLU A 89 3.36 18.10 3.35
C GLU A 89 2.64 16.79 3.69
N TYR A 90 1.68 16.38 2.86
CA TYR A 90 0.99 15.10 2.98
C TYR A 90 1.96 13.91 2.99
N TRP A 91 2.95 13.90 2.10
CA TRP A 91 3.94 12.81 2.01
C TRP A 91 4.85 12.71 3.23
N LYS A 92 5.06 13.82 3.94
CA LYS A 92 5.96 13.88 5.10
C LYS A 92 5.34 13.33 6.38
N VAL A 93 4.00 13.35 6.49
CA VAL A 93 3.30 12.93 7.69
C VAL A 93 3.14 11.41 7.70
N LEU A 94 3.50 10.76 8.80
CA LEU A 94 3.49 9.30 8.98
C LEU A 94 4.43 8.51 8.05
N ASN A 95 5.29 9.17 7.29
CA ASN A 95 6.27 8.52 6.41
C ASN A 95 7.58 8.21 7.16
N ILE A 96 7.48 7.39 8.21
CA ILE A 96 8.58 7.13 9.18
C ILE A 96 9.76 6.45 8.50
N ALA A 97 9.51 5.48 7.61
CA ALA A 97 10.54 4.76 6.88
C ALA A 97 11.05 5.51 5.63
N GLY A 98 10.37 6.57 5.20
CA GLY A 98 10.73 7.34 4.01
C GLY A 98 10.39 6.67 2.68
N ASP A 99 9.66 5.56 2.70
CA ASP A 99 9.30 4.74 1.54
C ASP A 99 7.82 4.90 1.10
N GLY A 100 7.12 5.88 1.68
CA GLY A 100 5.73 6.17 1.40
C GLY A 100 4.73 5.31 2.16
N VAL A 101 5.19 4.39 3.02
CA VAL A 101 4.32 3.61 3.90
C VAL A 101 3.98 4.42 5.14
N MET A 102 2.69 4.65 5.39
CA MET A 102 2.21 5.37 6.59
C MET A 102 1.75 4.46 7.72
N GLY A 103 1.63 3.17 7.47
CA GLY A 103 1.19 2.19 8.45
C GLY A 103 0.82 0.86 7.81
N TYR A 104 0.12 0.02 8.55
CA TYR A 104 -0.41 -1.23 8.00
C TYR A 104 -1.79 -1.57 8.56
N LEU A 105 -2.62 -2.16 7.70
CA LEU A 105 -3.89 -2.74 8.06
C LEU A 105 -3.68 -4.19 8.47
N SER A 106 -4.18 -4.58 9.65
CA SER A 106 -4.15 -5.98 10.10
C SER A 106 -5.56 -6.48 10.36
N ILE A 107 -5.92 -7.60 9.71
CA ILE A 107 -7.21 -8.28 9.88
C ILE A 107 -6.92 -9.72 10.34
N PRO A 108 -6.76 -9.94 11.66
CA PRO A 108 -6.32 -11.25 12.19
C PRO A 108 -7.26 -12.40 11.85
N LYS A 109 -8.58 -12.12 11.76
CA LYS A 109 -9.61 -13.13 11.47
C LYS A 109 -9.38 -13.87 10.15
N ILE A 110 -8.78 -13.20 9.17
CA ILE A 110 -8.48 -13.77 7.85
C ILE A 110 -6.97 -13.78 7.57
N ASN A 111 -6.15 -13.53 8.59
CA ASN A 111 -4.69 -13.52 8.52
C ASN A 111 -4.14 -12.62 7.39
N ILE A 112 -4.71 -11.42 7.26
CA ILE A 112 -4.26 -10.42 6.29
C ILE A 112 -3.51 -9.30 7.01
N LYS A 113 -2.35 -8.93 6.47
CA LYS A 113 -1.62 -7.70 6.76
C LYS A 113 -1.25 -7.02 5.45
N LEU A 114 -1.64 -5.74 5.30
CA LEU A 114 -1.39 -4.95 4.09
C LEU A 114 -0.78 -3.60 4.50
N ALA A 115 0.30 -3.20 3.82
CA ALA A 115 0.84 -1.86 3.98
C ALA A 115 -0.14 -0.81 3.44
N ILE A 116 -0.23 0.32 4.14
CA ILE A 116 -1.00 1.50 3.74
C ILE A 116 0.00 2.51 3.22
N TYR A 117 -0.19 2.96 1.98
CA TYR A 117 0.68 3.90 1.29
C TYR A 117 0.03 5.26 1.14
N HIS A 118 0.86 6.28 0.98
CA HIS A 118 0.43 7.58 0.50
C HIS A 118 -0.01 7.50 -0.96
N GLY A 119 -1.20 8.05 -1.24
CA GLY A 119 -1.75 8.09 -2.59
C GLY A 119 -2.43 6.80 -3.04
N THR A 120 -3.01 6.87 -4.22
CA THR A 120 -3.80 5.79 -4.85
C THR A 120 -3.33 5.52 -6.27
N GLY A 121 -2.04 5.67 -6.54
CA GLY A 121 -1.45 5.33 -7.82
C GLY A 121 -1.67 3.84 -8.17
N GLU A 122 -1.64 3.51 -9.46
CA GLU A 122 -1.91 2.15 -9.92
C GLU A 122 -0.94 1.12 -9.30
N ASP A 123 0.32 1.49 -9.17
CA ASP A 123 1.37 0.70 -8.52
C ASP A 123 1.10 0.44 -7.04
N VAL A 124 0.56 1.44 -6.33
CA VAL A 124 0.13 1.34 -4.93
C VAL A 124 -1.04 0.37 -4.81
N LEU A 125 -2.10 0.56 -5.62
CA LEU A 125 -3.31 -0.25 -5.54
C LEU A 125 -3.10 -1.71 -5.97
N GLN A 126 -2.10 -1.97 -6.81
CA GLN A 126 -1.68 -3.34 -7.13
C GLN A 126 -0.90 -4.01 -6.00
N THR A 127 -0.35 -3.24 -5.08
CA THR A 127 0.57 -3.73 -4.05
C THR A 127 -0.07 -3.79 -2.66
N GLY A 128 -0.88 -2.81 -2.29
CA GLY A 128 -1.42 -2.67 -0.93
C GLY A 128 -2.66 -1.81 -0.86
N VAL A 129 -2.81 -1.11 0.25
CA VAL A 129 -3.90 -0.15 0.49
C VAL A 129 -3.36 1.25 0.22
N GLY A 130 -4.05 2.03 -0.62
CA GLY A 130 -3.71 3.42 -0.87
C GLY A 130 -4.57 4.35 -0.03
N HIS A 131 -3.94 5.34 0.61
CA HIS A 131 -4.66 6.44 1.26
C HIS A 131 -4.95 7.53 0.24
N LEU A 132 -6.21 7.94 0.15
CA LEU A 132 -6.67 8.92 -0.82
C LEU A 132 -6.15 10.32 -0.45
N ASN A 133 -5.30 10.90 -1.29
CA ASN A 133 -4.84 12.27 -1.11
C ASN A 133 -6.04 13.23 -1.09
N GLY A 134 -6.02 14.24 -0.22
CA GLY A 134 -7.16 15.14 -0.03
C GLY A 134 -8.20 14.65 0.97
N THR A 135 -7.96 13.53 1.65
CA THR A 135 -8.77 13.05 2.77
C THR A 135 -7.99 13.07 4.09
N LYS A 136 -8.69 12.95 5.21
CA LYS A 136 -8.06 12.91 6.53
C LYS A 136 -7.29 11.60 6.71
N LEU A 137 -6.12 11.68 7.33
CA LEU A 137 -5.29 10.53 7.67
C LEU A 137 -6.03 9.56 8.60
N PRO A 138 -5.80 8.24 8.48
CA PRO A 138 -6.52 7.20 9.21
C PRO A 138 -5.98 7.02 10.64
N ILE A 139 -5.93 8.10 11.41
CA ILE A 139 -5.42 8.13 12.79
C ILE A 139 -6.50 7.93 13.87
N GLY A 140 -7.74 7.66 13.48
CA GLY A 140 -8.87 7.56 14.38
C GLY A 140 -9.42 8.92 14.84
N GLY A 141 -10.50 8.90 15.61
CA GLY A 141 -11.22 10.09 16.08
C GLY A 141 -12.41 10.47 15.17
N GLU A 142 -13.16 11.52 15.57
CA GLU A 142 -14.29 12.00 14.78
C GLU A 142 -13.86 12.53 13.42
N GLY A 143 -14.52 12.05 12.37
CA GLY A 143 -14.25 12.44 10.98
C GLY A 143 -13.00 11.81 10.36
N SER A 144 -12.34 10.90 11.05
CA SER A 144 -11.32 10.04 10.46
C SER A 144 -12.02 8.88 9.75
N HIS A 145 -11.85 8.80 8.43
CA HIS A 145 -12.33 7.69 7.62
C HIS A 145 -11.15 6.78 7.29
N SER A 146 -11.31 5.53 7.61
CA SER A 146 -10.44 4.44 7.17
C SER A 146 -11.15 3.56 6.16
#